data_91d2602f082c6d6295ac9850bad1bfa4
#
_entry.id   91d2602f082c6d6295ac9850bad1bfa4
#
_cell.length_a   1.000
_cell.length_b   1.000
_cell.length_c   1.000
_cell.angle_alpha   90.00
_cell.angle_beta   90.00
_cell.angle_gamma   90.00
#
_symmetry.space_group_name_H-M   'P 1'
#
loop_
_entity.id
_entity.type
_entity.pdbx_description
1 polymer ?
#
loop_
_entity_poly.entity_id
_entity_poly.type
_entity_poly.pdbx_seq_one_letter_code
_entity_poly.pdbx_strand_id
1 'polypeptide(L)'
;MAVKAIEEEVVRLIGPTPKSSIRSYLRLNTPETFVREDHGLYGLRTENGNGYQREFGAIEDWEEPVTCGRATLHHADCFDWIESQPATSIHAIVTDPPYGLHEYTPEQQAKLRAGQGGVWRIPPSFDGHERSPLPRFTTLTTAQLEELRSFFYQWARLILPKLVPGANVLVACNPLLSHIVAGAMSDAGLERRGEIIRLVMTMRGGDRPKHAHEEFSDVSVMPRSMWEPWLAYRKPPEGRIQDNLRKWRTGGFRRLSAERPFGDVIESAPTRSTERALAPHPSLKPQAFLRQVVRAALPLGEGVILDPFAGAGSTLAAAEAVGYESVGVEKDAKYFAVARKAIPKLAALRVATGD
;
A
#
# COMPACT_ATOMS: atom_id res chain seq x y z
N MET A 1 -9.43 -29.72 7.89
CA MET A 1 -9.67 -30.11 9.31
C MET A 1 -10.90 -31.00 9.44
N ALA A 2 -10.90 -31.95 10.36
CA ALA A 2 -12.10 -32.76 10.66
C ALA A 2 -13.16 -31.88 11.36
N VAL A 3 -14.44 -32.10 11.06
CA VAL A 3 -15.56 -31.33 11.66
C VAL A 3 -15.49 -31.30 13.19
N LYS A 4 -15.10 -32.41 13.81
CA LYS A 4 -14.98 -32.50 15.29
C LYS A 4 -13.91 -31.54 15.82
N ALA A 5 -12.78 -31.43 15.16
CA ALA A 5 -11.70 -30.50 15.53
C ALA A 5 -12.14 -29.04 15.34
N ILE A 6 -12.91 -28.74 14.28
CA ILE A 6 -13.49 -27.41 14.05
C ILE A 6 -14.50 -27.09 15.16
N GLU A 7 -15.36 -28.04 15.55
CA GLU A 7 -16.32 -27.86 16.65
C GLU A 7 -15.61 -27.53 17.98
N GLU A 8 -14.54 -28.25 18.30
CA GLU A 8 -13.74 -28.04 19.51
C GLU A 8 -13.06 -26.67 19.52
N GLU A 9 -12.48 -26.27 18.39
CA GLU A 9 -11.78 -24.99 18.26
C GLU A 9 -12.75 -23.80 18.30
N VAL A 10 -13.92 -23.89 17.65
CA VAL A 10 -14.96 -22.85 17.72
C VAL A 10 -15.42 -22.64 19.16
N VAL A 11 -15.67 -23.73 19.89
CA VAL A 11 -16.07 -23.64 21.32
C VAL A 11 -14.97 -23.01 22.15
N ARG A 12 -13.70 -23.31 21.86
CA ARG A 12 -12.54 -22.72 22.54
C ARG A 12 -12.45 -21.20 22.30
N LEU A 13 -12.69 -20.74 21.06
CA LEU A 13 -12.50 -19.33 20.67
C LEU A 13 -13.67 -18.42 21.05
N ILE A 14 -14.92 -18.89 20.89
CA ILE A 14 -16.11 -18.04 21.06
C ILE A 14 -17.09 -18.54 22.13
N GLY A 15 -16.71 -19.59 22.88
CA GLY A 15 -17.51 -20.16 23.94
C GLY A 15 -18.53 -21.21 23.47
N PRO A 16 -19.43 -21.68 24.36
CA PRO A 16 -20.38 -22.76 24.08
C PRO A 16 -21.24 -22.47 22.86
N THR A 17 -21.01 -23.20 21.77
CA THR A 17 -21.73 -23.06 20.51
C THR A 17 -22.34 -24.39 20.11
N PRO A 18 -23.66 -24.44 19.75
CA PRO A 18 -24.30 -25.68 19.33
C PRO A 18 -23.61 -26.29 18.11
N LYS A 19 -23.24 -27.56 18.18
CA LYS A 19 -22.61 -28.31 17.08
C LYS A 19 -23.40 -28.27 15.78
N SER A 20 -24.74 -28.27 15.88
CA SER A 20 -25.61 -28.09 14.73
C SER A 20 -25.45 -26.77 14.01
N SER A 21 -25.20 -25.68 14.76
CA SER A 21 -24.96 -24.35 14.20
C SER A 21 -23.64 -24.32 13.45
N ILE A 22 -22.57 -24.89 14.00
CA ILE A 22 -21.25 -24.98 13.36
C ILE A 22 -21.34 -25.78 12.05
N ARG A 23 -22.01 -26.95 12.10
CA ARG A 23 -22.21 -27.80 10.90
C ARG A 23 -23.08 -27.12 9.85
N SER A 24 -24.11 -26.40 10.26
CA SER A 24 -24.96 -25.61 9.35
C SER A 24 -24.17 -24.50 8.69
N TYR A 25 -23.34 -23.78 9.45
CA TYR A 25 -22.48 -22.73 8.92
C TYR A 25 -21.49 -23.28 7.89
N LEU A 26 -20.79 -24.37 8.20
CA LEU A 26 -19.90 -25.04 7.24
C LEU A 26 -20.64 -25.44 5.96
N ARG A 27 -21.82 -26.03 6.08
CA ARG A 27 -22.62 -26.48 4.92
C ARG A 27 -23.14 -25.32 4.08
N LEU A 28 -23.64 -24.26 4.72
CA LEU A 28 -24.20 -23.08 4.02
C LEU A 28 -23.13 -22.27 3.30
N ASN A 29 -21.89 -22.29 3.81
CA ASN A 29 -20.77 -21.58 3.21
C ASN A 29 -19.82 -22.50 2.40
N THR A 30 -20.28 -23.67 2.04
CA THR A 30 -19.66 -24.56 1.04
C THR A 30 -20.49 -24.46 -0.25
N PRO A 31 -19.89 -24.14 -1.43
CA PRO A 31 -18.45 -24.07 -1.69
C PRO A 31 -17.84 -22.66 -1.59
N GLU A 32 -18.53 -21.65 -1.12
CA GLU A 32 -18.07 -20.25 -1.17
C GLU A 32 -16.86 -19.98 -0.25
N THR A 33 -16.89 -20.46 0.98
CA THR A 33 -15.82 -20.24 1.97
C THR A 33 -15.05 -21.52 2.30
N PHE A 34 -15.71 -22.67 2.20
CA PHE A 34 -15.11 -23.97 2.56
C PHE A 34 -15.13 -24.93 1.39
N VAL A 35 -14.12 -25.79 1.31
CA VAL A 35 -14.08 -26.96 0.42
C VAL A 35 -14.24 -28.20 1.26
N ARG A 36 -15.14 -29.09 0.86
CA ARG A 36 -15.25 -30.41 1.44
C ARG A 36 -14.26 -31.33 0.74
N GLU A 37 -13.19 -31.65 1.45
CA GLU A 37 -12.08 -32.48 0.92
C GLU A 37 -12.43 -33.97 0.95
N ASP A 38 -13.20 -34.43 1.98
CA ASP A 38 -13.69 -35.79 2.13
C ASP A 38 -14.86 -35.81 3.11
N HIS A 39 -15.42 -37.01 3.42
CA HIS A 39 -16.54 -37.17 4.34
C HIS A 39 -16.14 -36.66 5.73
N GLY A 40 -16.65 -35.47 6.12
CA GLY A 40 -16.38 -34.84 7.41
C GLY A 40 -15.04 -34.08 7.50
N LEU A 41 -14.35 -33.89 6.38
CA LEU A 41 -13.15 -33.06 6.28
C LEU A 41 -13.47 -31.78 5.51
N TYR A 42 -13.18 -30.62 6.13
CA TYR A 42 -13.33 -29.33 5.50
C TYR A 42 -12.00 -28.58 5.49
N GLY A 43 -11.67 -28.00 4.34
CA GLY A 43 -10.63 -27.00 4.17
C GLY A 43 -11.26 -25.63 4.00
N LEU A 44 -10.54 -24.56 4.30
CA LEU A 44 -10.90 -23.25 3.79
C LEU A 44 -10.76 -23.30 2.26
N ARG A 45 -11.77 -22.80 1.56
CA ARG A 45 -11.61 -22.57 0.14
C ARG A 45 -10.56 -21.48 -0.04
N THR A 46 -9.37 -21.86 -0.40
CA THR A 46 -8.47 -20.95 -1.12
C THR A 46 -9.09 -20.82 -2.51
N GLU A 47 -9.64 -19.66 -2.83
CA GLU A 47 -10.12 -19.38 -4.17
C GLU A 47 -9.04 -19.79 -5.16
N ASN A 48 -9.28 -20.85 -5.92
CA ASN A 48 -8.48 -21.32 -7.04
C ASN A 48 -6.96 -21.24 -6.85
N GLY A 49 -6.34 -21.88 -5.88
CA GLY A 49 -4.88 -22.09 -5.80
C GLY A 49 -3.93 -20.89 -5.97
N ASN A 50 -4.45 -19.67 -6.23
CA ASN A 50 -3.73 -18.47 -6.62
C ASN A 50 -3.97 -17.27 -5.70
N GLY A 51 -4.67 -17.44 -4.57
CA GLY A 51 -4.81 -16.37 -3.57
C GLY A 51 -3.48 -16.09 -2.87
N TYR A 52 -3.26 -14.85 -2.45
CA TYR A 52 -2.13 -14.50 -1.60
C TYR A 52 -2.16 -15.38 -0.35
N GLN A 53 -1.18 -16.26 -0.23
CA GLN A 53 -0.95 -17.05 0.97
C GLN A 53 0.10 -16.32 1.80
N ARG A 54 -0.26 -15.96 3.01
CA ARG A 54 0.68 -15.42 3.97
C ARG A 54 1.67 -16.53 4.35
N GLU A 55 2.93 -16.35 3.99
CA GLU A 55 3.99 -17.17 4.53
C GLU A 55 4.18 -16.78 6.00
N PHE A 56 3.77 -17.67 6.90
CA PHE A 56 4.18 -17.56 8.30
C PHE A 56 5.66 -17.90 8.34
N GLY A 57 6.50 -16.89 8.26
CA GLY A 57 7.94 -17.02 8.39
C GLY A 57 8.33 -17.58 9.76
N ALA A 58 9.52 -18.19 9.84
CA ALA A 58 10.17 -18.48 11.11
C ALA A 58 10.17 -17.20 11.97
N ILE A 59 10.18 -17.36 13.31
CA ILE A 59 10.32 -16.23 14.24
C ILE A 59 11.55 -15.43 13.79
N GLU A 60 11.30 -14.31 13.11
CA GLU A 60 12.36 -13.41 12.69
C GLU A 60 12.76 -12.61 13.93
N ASP A 61 14.07 -12.44 14.17
CA ASP A 61 14.57 -11.55 15.20
C ASP A 61 14.33 -10.09 14.77
N TRP A 62 13.13 -9.58 15.10
CA TRP A 62 12.79 -8.19 14.84
C TRP A 62 13.59 -7.26 15.75
N GLU A 63 14.17 -6.20 15.16
CA GLU A 63 14.83 -5.17 15.97
C GLU A 63 13.78 -4.41 16.80
N GLU A 64 14.21 -3.93 17.98
CA GLU A 64 13.37 -3.10 18.85
C GLU A 64 12.88 -1.83 18.12
N PRO A 65 11.66 -1.36 18.40
CA PRO A 65 11.13 -0.15 17.80
C PRO A 65 12.01 1.07 18.05
N VAL A 66 12.16 1.90 17.03
CA VAL A 66 13.00 3.11 17.10
C VAL A 66 12.12 4.35 17.04
N THR A 67 12.31 5.24 18.02
CA THR A 67 11.64 6.55 18.05
C THR A 67 12.51 7.62 17.38
N CYS A 68 11.93 8.36 16.44
CA CYS A 68 12.54 9.47 15.72
C CYS A 68 11.63 10.70 15.85
N GLY A 69 11.82 11.50 16.89
CA GLY A 69 10.89 12.59 17.22
C GLY A 69 9.51 12.06 17.59
N ARG A 70 8.47 12.42 16.83
CA ARG A 70 7.10 11.93 16.97
C ARG A 70 6.82 10.66 16.17
N ALA A 71 7.79 10.17 15.41
CA ALA A 71 7.66 8.97 14.61
C ALA A 71 8.20 7.76 15.38
N THR A 72 7.46 6.65 15.36
CA THR A 72 7.93 5.34 15.85
C THR A 72 8.02 4.39 14.65
N LEU A 73 9.18 3.77 14.47
CA LEU A 73 9.43 2.82 13.39
C LEU A 73 9.60 1.41 13.97
N HIS A 74 8.81 0.47 13.48
CA HIS A 74 8.86 -0.94 13.86
C HIS A 74 9.51 -1.78 12.76
N HIS A 75 10.42 -2.69 13.14
CA HIS A 75 10.90 -3.74 12.28
C HIS A 75 9.97 -4.94 12.44
N ALA A 76 9.05 -5.15 11.49
CA ALA A 76 8.02 -6.19 11.59
C ALA A 76 7.34 -6.46 10.25
N ASP A 77 6.65 -7.61 10.14
CA ASP A 77 5.66 -7.80 9.09
C ASP A 77 4.42 -6.94 9.40
N CYS A 78 3.92 -6.20 8.39
CA CYS A 78 2.82 -5.27 8.60
C CYS A 78 1.50 -5.95 8.99
N PHE A 79 1.24 -7.17 8.52
CA PHE A 79 0.03 -7.91 8.88
C PHE A 79 0.05 -8.32 10.35
N ASP A 80 1.18 -8.87 10.83
CA ASP A 80 1.36 -9.27 12.23
C ASP A 80 1.28 -8.07 13.15
N TRP A 81 1.95 -6.97 12.76
CA TRP A 81 1.91 -5.75 13.54
C TRP A 81 0.49 -5.16 13.62
N ILE A 82 -0.23 -5.05 12.49
CA ILE A 82 -1.59 -4.52 12.47
C ILE A 82 -2.53 -5.42 13.29
N GLU A 83 -2.40 -6.74 13.20
CA GLU A 83 -3.24 -7.69 13.94
C GLU A 83 -3.12 -7.46 15.45
N SER A 84 -1.92 -7.16 15.96
CA SER A 84 -1.66 -6.88 17.38
C SER A 84 -2.20 -5.53 17.86
N GLN A 85 -2.55 -4.60 16.97
CA GLN A 85 -3.00 -3.27 17.37
C GLN A 85 -4.42 -3.29 17.97
N PRO A 86 -4.71 -2.39 18.92
CA PRO A 86 -6.06 -2.23 19.44
C PRO A 86 -7.01 -1.75 18.36
N ALA A 87 -8.29 -2.11 18.48
CA ALA A 87 -9.32 -1.57 17.62
C ALA A 87 -9.42 -0.05 17.78
N THR A 88 -9.76 0.67 16.69
CA THR A 88 -10.07 2.10 16.73
C THR A 88 -8.92 2.95 17.30
N SER A 89 -7.68 2.68 16.85
CA SER A 89 -6.45 3.36 17.31
C SER A 89 -5.74 4.18 16.23
N ILE A 90 -6.04 3.94 14.94
CA ILE A 90 -5.36 4.56 13.81
C ILE A 90 -6.26 5.64 13.21
N HIS A 91 -5.75 6.87 13.09
CA HIS A 91 -6.52 8.05 12.64
C HIS A 91 -6.38 8.33 11.15
N ALA A 92 -5.28 7.95 10.53
CA ALA A 92 -5.09 7.96 9.08
C ALA A 92 -4.03 6.95 8.65
N ILE A 93 -4.13 6.49 7.40
CA ILE A 93 -3.06 5.75 6.71
C ILE A 93 -2.62 6.57 5.52
N VAL A 94 -1.31 6.74 5.37
CA VAL A 94 -0.67 7.35 4.19
C VAL A 94 0.49 6.45 3.83
N THR A 95 0.40 5.74 2.71
CA THR A 95 1.35 4.66 2.39
C THR A 95 1.61 4.50 0.90
N ASP A 96 2.82 4.06 0.58
CA ASP A 96 3.29 3.70 -0.75
C ASP A 96 3.67 2.20 -0.77
N PRO A 97 2.67 1.31 -0.87
CA PRO A 97 2.90 -0.14 -0.83
C PRO A 97 3.64 -0.62 -2.09
N PRO A 98 4.18 -1.84 -2.09
CA PRO A 98 4.72 -2.45 -3.30
C PRO A 98 3.63 -2.53 -4.38
N TYR A 99 3.94 -2.04 -5.60
CA TYR A 99 2.96 -2.02 -6.71
C TYR A 99 2.70 -3.40 -7.32
N GLY A 100 3.49 -4.41 -6.95
CA GLY A 100 3.32 -5.80 -7.29
C GLY A 100 4.02 -6.66 -6.26
N LEU A 101 3.51 -7.88 -6.04
CA LEU A 101 4.05 -8.81 -5.05
C LEU A 101 5.25 -9.59 -5.58
N HIS A 102 5.50 -9.50 -6.88
CA HIS A 102 6.57 -10.24 -7.55
C HIS A 102 7.62 -9.28 -8.11
N GLU A 103 8.86 -9.50 -7.73
CA GLU A 103 10.01 -8.79 -8.25
C GLU A 103 10.83 -9.68 -9.20
N TYR A 104 11.66 -9.10 -10.03
CA TYR A 104 12.62 -9.83 -10.83
C TYR A 104 13.74 -10.38 -9.95
N THR A 105 14.10 -11.65 -10.14
CA THR A 105 15.31 -12.20 -9.49
C THR A 105 16.57 -11.47 -9.98
N PRO A 106 17.67 -11.51 -9.23
CA PRO A 106 18.94 -10.90 -9.65
C PRO A 106 19.40 -11.38 -11.04
N GLU A 107 19.20 -12.65 -11.36
CA GLU A 107 19.56 -13.25 -12.65
C GLU A 107 18.65 -12.70 -13.78
N GLN A 108 17.35 -12.56 -13.50
CA GLN A 108 16.41 -11.95 -14.44
C GLN A 108 16.76 -10.47 -14.67
N GLN A 109 17.07 -9.73 -13.63
CA GLN A 109 17.49 -8.33 -13.74
C GLN A 109 18.78 -8.19 -14.56
N ALA A 110 19.76 -9.08 -14.36
CA ALA A 110 20.99 -9.11 -15.14
C ALA A 110 20.72 -9.34 -16.63
N LYS A 111 19.89 -10.35 -16.95
CA LYS A 111 19.47 -10.63 -18.34
C LYS A 111 18.74 -9.43 -18.97
N LEU A 112 17.86 -8.79 -18.22
CA LEU A 112 17.11 -7.63 -18.70
C LEU A 112 18.04 -6.43 -18.95
N ARG A 113 19.01 -6.16 -18.08
CA ARG A 113 20.03 -5.12 -18.29
C ARG A 113 20.89 -5.39 -19.50
N ALA A 114 21.16 -6.66 -19.79
CA ALA A 114 21.87 -7.09 -21.00
C ALA A 114 20.99 -7.05 -22.28
N GLY A 115 19.73 -6.62 -22.19
CA GLY A 115 18.81 -6.59 -23.33
C GLY A 115 18.22 -7.94 -23.70
N GLN A 116 18.33 -8.94 -22.82
CA GLN A 116 17.79 -10.28 -22.99
C GLN A 116 16.48 -10.46 -22.22
N GLY A 117 15.61 -11.38 -22.66
CA GLY A 117 14.38 -11.74 -21.93
C GLY A 117 13.10 -11.08 -22.39
N GLY A 118 13.13 -10.24 -23.41
CA GLY A 118 11.93 -9.81 -24.15
C GLY A 118 11.03 -8.74 -23.50
N VAL A 119 11.37 -8.23 -22.32
CA VAL A 119 10.59 -7.14 -21.65
C VAL A 119 10.98 -5.73 -22.07
N TRP A 120 11.89 -5.58 -23.01
CA TRP A 120 12.26 -4.30 -23.58
C TRP A 120 11.33 -3.96 -24.74
N ARG A 121 10.70 -2.80 -24.69
CA ARG A 121 9.95 -2.23 -25.81
C ARG A 121 10.88 -1.54 -26.81
N ILE A 122 11.99 -1.04 -26.31
CA ILE A 122 13.11 -0.46 -27.08
C ILE A 122 14.42 -1.01 -26.51
N PRO A 123 15.53 -0.99 -27.28
CA PRO A 123 16.83 -1.47 -26.81
C PRO A 123 17.23 -0.87 -25.45
N PRO A 124 17.99 -1.60 -24.60
CA PRO A 124 18.48 -1.12 -23.32
C PRO A 124 19.30 0.17 -23.42
N SER A 125 19.98 0.37 -24.55
CA SER A 125 20.66 1.60 -24.90
C SER A 125 20.03 2.21 -26.14
N PHE A 126 19.59 3.45 -26.06
CA PHE A 126 18.95 4.19 -27.14
C PHE A 126 19.30 5.66 -27.01
N ASP A 127 19.65 6.31 -28.10
CA ASP A 127 20.11 7.71 -28.13
C ASP A 127 21.28 7.99 -27.16
N GLY A 128 22.20 7.03 -26.96
CA GLY A 128 23.35 7.16 -26.05
C GLY A 128 23.01 7.05 -24.55
N HIS A 129 21.77 6.73 -24.19
CA HIS A 129 21.32 6.60 -22.80
C HIS A 129 21.00 5.15 -22.46
N GLU A 130 21.55 4.67 -21.32
CA GLU A 130 21.10 3.41 -20.72
C GLU A 130 19.68 3.54 -20.15
N ARG A 131 18.90 2.50 -20.35
CA ARG A 131 17.52 2.42 -19.85
C ARG A 131 17.38 1.30 -18.83
N SER A 132 16.60 1.55 -17.80
CA SER A 132 16.22 0.51 -16.86
C SER A 132 15.14 -0.40 -17.46
N PRO A 133 15.16 -1.70 -17.12
CA PRO A 133 14.07 -2.63 -17.48
C PRO A 133 12.72 -2.08 -17.03
N LEU A 134 11.66 -2.52 -17.71
CA LEU A 134 10.31 -2.27 -17.22
C LEU A 134 10.11 -2.97 -15.87
N PRO A 135 9.49 -2.31 -14.89
CA PRO A 135 9.19 -2.94 -13.60
C PRO A 135 8.36 -4.22 -13.77
N ARG A 136 8.59 -5.23 -12.92
CA ARG A 136 7.92 -6.53 -13.01
C ARG A 136 6.39 -6.41 -12.98
N PHE A 137 5.85 -5.48 -12.21
CA PHE A 137 4.40 -5.26 -12.11
C PHE A 137 3.73 -4.86 -13.45
N THR A 138 4.49 -4.46 -14.47
CA THR A 138 3.93 -4.15 -15.81
C THR A 138 3.68 -5.40 -16.65
N THR A 139 4.10 -6.58 -16.20
CA THR A 139 4.04 -7.85 -16.93
C THR A 139 3.41 -8.97 -16.12
N LEU A 140 2.54 -8.64 -15.16
CA LEU A 140 1.86 -9.61 -14.31
C LEU A 140 0.90 -10.49 -15.12
N THR A 141 0.86 -11.76 -14.79
CA THR A 141 -0.13 -12.72 -15.29
C THR A 141 -1.48 -12.51 -14.60
N THR A 142 -2.56 -13.06 -15.15
CA THR A 142 -3.89 -13.01 -14.51
C THR A 142 -3.84 -13.57 -13.09
N ALA A 143 -3.15 -14.69 -12.86
CA ALA A 143 -3.00 -15.27 -11.54
C ALA A 143 -2.29 -14.32 -10.55
N GLN A 144 -1.24 -13.62 -10.99
CA GLN A 144 -0.54 -12.64 -10.16
C GLN A 144 -1.38 -11.37 -9.90
N LEU A 145 -2.27 -11.02 -10.80
CA LEU A 145 -3.23 -9.93 -10.59
C LEU A 145 -4.30 -10.31 -9.55
N GLU A 146 -4.78 -11.56 -9.55
CA GLU A 146 -5.69 -12.07 -8.51
C GLU A 146 -5.01 -12.17 -7.15
N GLU A 147 -3.74 -12.58 -7.11
CA GLU A 147 -2.94 -12.57 -5.88
C GLU A 147 -2.80 -11.14 -5.32
N LEU A 148 -2.51 -10.16 -6.18
CA LEU A 148 -2.46 -8.75 -5.80
C LEU A 148 -3.80 -8.26 -5.25
N ARG A 149 -4.92 -8.63 -5.89
CA ARG A 149 -6.27 -8.32 -5.42
C ARG A 149 -6.52 -8.91 -4.04
N SER A 150 -6.19 -10.18 -3.86
CA SER A 150 -6.33 -10.90 -2.59
C SER A 150 -5.51 -10.26 -1.47
N PHE A 151 -4.26 -9.88 -1.76
CA PHE A 151 -3.38 -9.18 -0.82
C PHE A 151 -4.03 -7.88 -0.30
N PHE A 152 -4.45 -6.99 -1.20
CA PHE A 152 -5.05 -5.71 -0.79
C PHE A 152 -6.42 -5.88 -0.13
N TYR A 153 -7.19 -6.88 -0.51
CA TYR A 153 -8.44 -7.21 0.17
C TYR A 153 -8.20 -7.66 1.62
N GLN A 154 -7.27 -8.61 1.83
CA GLN A 154 -6.92 -9.09 3.16
C GLN A 154 -6.35 -7.97 4.03
N TRP A 155 -5.43 -7.18 3.47
CA TRP A 155 -4.86 -6.03 4.16
C TRP A 155 -5.94 -5.01 4.57
N ALA A 156 -6.85 -4.65 3.66
CA ALA A 156 -7.93 -3.72 3.94
C ALA A 156 -8.90 -4.26 4.99
N ARG A 157 -9.21 -5.55 4.96
CA ARG A 157 -10.02 -6.22 6.01
C ARG A 157 -9.36 -6.16 7.37
N LEU A 158 -8.05 -6.28 7.42
CA LEU A 158 -7.27 -6.26 8.66
C LEU A 158 -7.18 -4.85 9.27
N ILE A 159 -6.96 -3.82 8.45
CA ILE A 159 -6.86 -2.43 8.94
C ILE A 159 -8.23 -1.86 9.35
N LEU A 160 -9.33 -2.26 8.70
CA LEU A 160 -10.64 -1.65 8.87
C LEU A 160 -11.09 -1.57 10.35
N PRO A 161 -11.01 -2.62 11.18
CA PRO A 161 -11.35 -2.53 12.61
C PRO A 161 -10.39 -1.66 13.41
N LYS A 162 -9.14 -1.49 12.97
CA LYS A 162 -8.10 -0.71 13.67
C LYS A 162 -8.23 0.80 13.43
N LEU A 163 -8.84 1.18 12.31
CA LEU A 163 -9.12 2.58 12.00
C LEU A 163 -10.19 3.16 12.91
N VAL A 164 -10.06 4.43 13.31
CA VAL A 164 -11.18 5.18 13.89
C VAL A 164 -12.24 5.50 12.83
N PRO A 165 -13.54 5.60 13.18
CA PRO A 165 -14.58 6.02 12.22
C PRO A 165 -14.20 7.32 11.51
N GLY A 166 -14.31 7.36 10.20
CA GLY A 166 -13.94 8.53 9.39
C GLY A 166 -12.44 8.68 9.09
N ALA A 167 -11.58 7.75 9.50
CA ALA A 167 -10.15 7.76 9.21
C ALA A 167 -9.86 7.70 7.70
N ASN A 168 -9.00 8.58 7.21
CA ASN A 168 -8.56 8.56 5.82
C ASN A 168 -7.53 7.45 5.57
N VAL A 169 -7.61 6.82 4.39
CA VAL A 169 -6.65 5.82 3.91
C VAL A 169 -6.21 6.23 2.52
N LEU A 170 -4.96 6.69 2.41
CA LEU A 170 -4.36 7.20 1.18
C LEU A 170 -3.26 6.24 0.74
N VAL A 171 -3.46 5.62 -0.42
CA VAL A 171 -2.61 4.53 -0.92
C VAL A 171 -2.08 4.88 -2.30
N ALA A 172 -0.77 5.03 -2.42
CA ALA A 172 -0.12 5.20 -3.72
C ALA A 172 -0.31 3.94 -4.58
N CYS A 173 -0.49 4.13 -5.86
CA CYS A 173 -0.67 3.02 -6.77
C CYS A 173 -0.12 3.33 -8.16
N ASN A 174 0.17 2.28 -8.93
CA ASN A 174 0.46 2.46 -10.34
C ASN A 174 -0.83 2.57 -11.15
N PRO A 175 -0.93 3.47 -12.15
CA PRO A 175 -2.14 3.62 -12.98
C PRO A 175 -2.62 2.31 -13.64
N LEU A 176 -1.69 1.40 -13.99
CA LEU A 176 -2.04 0.12 -14.62
C LEU A 176 -2.75 -0.86 -13.67
N LEU A 177 -2.50 -0.73 -12.35
CA LEU A 177 -2.98 -1.64 -11.32
C LEU A 177 -4.03 -1.02 -10.40
N SER A 178 -4.27 0.30 -10.51
CA SER A 178 -5.15 1.06 -9.62
C SER A 178 -6.57 0.50 -9.56
N HIS A 179 -7.10 0.00 -10.66
CA HIS A 179 -8.44 -0.60 -10.73
C HIS A 179 -8.57 -1.87 -9.88
N ILE A 180 -7.51 -2.71 -9.80
CA ILE A 180 -7.47 -3.95 -9.01
C ILE A 180 -7.43 -3.61 -7.52
N VAL A 181 -6.48 -2.74 -7.14
CA VAL A 181 -6.33 -2.29 -5.75
C VAL A 181 -7.61 -1.58 -5.29
N ALA A 182 -8.17 -0.71 -6.14
CA ALA A 182 -9.37 0.03 -5.84
C ALA A 182 -10.58 -0.89 -5.60
N GLY A 183 -10.78 -1.90 -6.44
CA GLY A 183 -11.82 -2.90 -6.25
C GLY A 183 -11.66 -3.65 -4.93
N ALA A 184 -10.47 -4.19 -4.67
CA ALA A 184 -10.17 -4.95 -3.46
C ALA A 184 -10.45 -4.17 -2.16
N MET A 185 -10.02 -2.90 -2.10
CA MET A 185 -10.23 -2.06 -0.92
C MET A 185 -11.71 -1.68 -0.71
N SER A 186 -12.46 -1.43 -1.80
CA SER A 186 -13.90 -1.17 -1.72
C SER A 186 -14.67 -2.40 -1.24
N ASP A 187 -14.35 -3.58 -1.78
CA ASP A 187 -14.98 -4.85 -1.41
C ASP A 187 -14.71 -5.23 0.05
N ALA A 188 -13.58 -4.79 0.60
CA ALA A 188 -13.24 -4.95 2.01
C ALA A 188 -14.07 -4.04 2.96
N GLY A 189 -14.80 -3.05 2.43
CA GLY A 189 -15.69 -2.18 3.20
C GLY A 189 -15.17 -0.76 3.44
N LEU A 190 -14.08 -0.35 2.78
CA LEU A 190 -13.64 1.04 2.80
C LEU A 190 -14.45 1.89 1.83
N GLU A 191 -14.85 3.08 2.26
CA GLU A 191 -15.59 4.05 1.45
C GLU A 191 -14.65 4.80 0.52
N ARG A 192 -14.80 4.63 -0.81
CA ARG A 192 -13.98 5.36 -1.79
C ARG A 192 -14.34 6.83 -1.80
N ARG A 193 -13.31 7.70 -1.78
CA ARG A 193 -13.44 9.17 -1.76
C ARG A 193 -12.88 9.85 -3.00
N GLY A 194 -12.36 9.10 -3.95
CA GLY A 194 -11.70 9.61 -5.15
C GLY A 194 -10.24 9.23 -5.21
N GLU A 195 -9.45 10.08 -5.84
CA GLU A 195 -8.00 9.91 -6.02
C GLU A 195 -7.33 11.26 -5.84
N ILE A 196 -6.14 11.26 -5.26
CA ILE A 196 -5.22 12.40 -5.31
C ILE A 196 -4.25 12.12 -6.45
N ILE A 197 -4.19 13.02 -7.39
CA ILE A 197 -3.34 12.91 -8.57
C ILE A 197 -2.02 13.63 -8.30
N ARG A 198 -0.94 12.89 -8.22
CA ARG A 198 0.40 13.45 -8.23
C ARG A 198 0.83 13.63 -9.69
N LEU A 199 0.88 14.88 -10.18
CA LEU A 199 1.40 15.18 -11.51
C LEU A 199 2.91 15.10 -11.51
N VAL A 200 3.42 14.04 -12.08
CA VAL A 200 4.86 13.79 -12.23
C VAL A 200 5.07 12.70 -13.28
N MET A 201 6.09 12.82 -14.08
CA MET A 201 6.43 11.75 -15.02
C MET A 201 6.92 10.52 -14.24
N THR A 202 6.08 9.47 -14.15
CA THR A 202 6.34 8.25 -13.38
C THR A 202 7.00 7.16 -14.21
N MET A 203 6.67 7.09 -15.50
CA MET A 203 7.22 6.13 -16.46
C MET A 203 7.55 6.79 -17.78
N ARG A 204 8.60 6.31 -18.43
CA ARG A 204 8.88 6.63 -19.83
C ARG A 204 8.01 5.74 -20.71
N GLY A 205 6.77 6.14 -20.92
CA GLY A 205 5.89 5.53 -21.91
C GLY A 205 6.03 6.23 -23.25
N GLY A 206 5.17 5.87 -24.19
CA GLY A 206 5.16 6.44 -25.54
C GLY A 206 6.16 5.76 -26.47
N ASP A 207 6.55 4.53 -26.15
CA ASP A 207 7.47 3.76 -27.00
C ASP A 207 6.81 3.42 -28.34
N ARG A 208 7.61 3.50 -29.39
CA ARG A 208 7.22 3.09 -30.74
C ARG A 208 7.08 1.56 -30.84
N PRO A 209 6.34 1.03 -31.83
CA PRO A 209 6.22 -0.40 -32.03
C PRO A 209 7.59 -1.07 -32.18
N LYS A 210 7.79 -2.17 -31.45
CA LYS A 210 9.04 -2.93 -31.49
C LYS A 210 9.27 -3.50 -32.90
N HIS A 211 10.47 -3.37 -33.44
CA HIS A 211 10.88 -3.80 -34.77
C HIS A 211 10.19 -3.08 -35.94
N ALA A 212 9.37 -2.08 -35.67
CA ALA A 212 8.66 -1.28 -36.70
C ALA A 212 8.63 0.22 -36.35
N HIS A 213 9.62 0.69 -35.57
CA HIS A 213 9.67 2.06 -35.05
C HIS A 213 9.96 3.11 -36.13
N GLU A 214 10.55 2.72 -37.24
CA GLU A 214 10.76 3.59 -38.39
C GLU A 214 9.50 3.67 -39.24
N GLU A 215 8.83 2.53 -39.50
CA GLU A 215 7.59 2.43 -40.26
C GLU A 215 6.43 3.17 -39.56
N PHE A 216 6.35 3.06 -38.21
CA PHE A 216 5.32 3.69 -37.40
C PHE A 216 5.92 4.77 -36.47
N SER A 217 6.66 5.69 -37.05
CA SER A 217 7.36 6.74 -36.32
C SER A 217 6.46 7.63 -35.46
N ASP A 218 5.21 7.79 -35.85
CA ASP A 218 4.20 8.64 -35.22
C ASP A 218 3.26 7.86 -34.29
N VAL A 219 3.52 6.55 -34.10
CA VAL A 219 2.67 5.69 -33.24
C VAL A 219 3.36 5.41 -31.92
N SER A 220 2.65 5.65 -30.83
CA SER A 220 3.03 5.20 -29.49
C SER A 220 2.17 4.01 -29.06
N VAL A 221 2.80 2.94 -28.58
CA VAL A 221 2.09 1.72 -28.13
C VAL A 221 1.24 1.99 -26.88
N MET A 222 1.66 2.94 -26.06
CA MET A 222 0.95 3.35 -24.83
C MET A 222 1.11 4.86 -24.64
N PRO A 223 0.16 5.51 -23.97
CA PRO A 223 0.37 6.86 -23.46
C PRO A 223 1.58 6.94 -22.54
N ARG A 224 2.29 8.06 -22.55
CA ARG A 224 3.31 8.34 -21.54
C ARG A 224 2.66 8.59 -20.19
N SER A 225 3.07 7.86 -19.16
CA SER A 225 2.55 8.06 -17.81
C SER A 225 3.12 9.34 -17.20
N MET A 226 2.26 10.32 -16.98
CA MET A 226 2.59 11.64 -16.44
C MET A 226 1.99 11.89 -15.06
N TRP A 227 1.43 10.88 -14.42
CA TRP A 227 0.80 10.99 -13.13
C TRP A 227 0.88 9.68 -12.35
N GLU A 228 0.74 9.80 -11.04
CA GLU A 228 0.66 8.70 -10.09
C GLU A 228 -0.61 8.88 -9.25
N PRO A 229 -1.52 7.89 -9.25
CA PRO A 229 -2.72 7.94 -8.41
C PRO A 229 -2.39 7.60 -6.96
N TRP A 230 -2.96 8.37 -6.05
CA TRP A 230 -3.10 8.05 -4.64
C TRP A 230 -4.57 7.80 -4.36
N LEU A 231 -4.93 6.54 -4.24
CA LEU A 231 -6.31 6.12 -3.99
C LEU A 231 -6.75 6.63 -2.62
N ALA A 232 -7.83 7.40 -2.59
CA ALA A 232 -8.36 8.00 -1.38
C ALA A 232 -9.58 7.22 -0.88
N TYR A 233 -9.46 6.66 0.31
CA TYR A 233 -10.51 5.95 1.02
C TYR A 233 -10.74 6.53 2.39
N ARG A 234 -11.82 6.08 3.01
CA ARG A 234 -12.19 6.43 4.37
C ARG A 234 -12.87 5.23 5.03
N LYS A 235 -12.58 4.97 6.30
CA LYS A 235 -13.49 4.13 7.10
C LYS A 235 -14.84 4.86 7.19
N PRO A 236 -15.98 4.20 6.96
CA PRO A 236 -17.29 4.82 7.15
C PRO A 236 -17.37 5.59 8.47
N PRO A 237 -17.86 6.84 8.48
CA PRO A 237 -17.97 7.63 9.70
C PRO A 237 -19.10 7.12 10.59
N GLU A 238 -19.03 7.46 11.86
CA GLU A 238 -20.10 7.23 12.82
C GLU A 238 -21.09 8.41 12.77
N GLY A 239 -22.27 8.20 12.25
CA GLY A 239 -23.30 9.24 12.15
C GLY A 239 -22.95 10.37 11.15
N ARG A 240 -23.31 11.62 11.48
CA ARG A 240 -23.03 12.76 10.64
C ARG A 240 -21.57 13.21 10.76
N ILE A 241 -21.00 13.77 9.69
CA ILE A 241 -19.58 14.17 9.64
C ILE A 241 -19.20 15.14 10.77
N GLN A 242 -20.04 16.11 11.10
CA GLN A 242 -19.74 17.05 12.19
C GLN A 242 -19.68 16.36 13.56
N ASP A 243 -20.48 15.32 13.78
CA ASP A 243 -20.49 14.57 15.03
C ASP A 243 -19.29 13.63 15.11
N ASN A 244 -18.94 13.02 13.96
CA ASN A 244 -17.73 12.23 13.82
C ASN A 244 -16.46 13.07 14.05
N LEU A 245 -16.38 14.28 13.50
CA LEU A 245 -15.28 15.22 13.74
C LEU A 245 -15.13 15.59 15.21
N ARG A 246 -16.24 15.84 15.93
CA ARG A 246 -16.22 16.14 17.37
C ARG A 246 -15.72 14.98 18.19
N LYS A 247 -16.17 13.76 17.87
CA LYS A 247 -15.87 12.54 18.64
C LYS A 247 -14.52 11.93 18.29
N TRP A 248 -14.26 11.76 17.00
CA TRP A 248 -13.13 10.97 16.48
C TRP A 248 -12.02 11.82 15.87
N ARG A 249 -12.22 13.13 15.71
CA ARG A 249 -11.27 14.07 15.09
C ARG A 249 -10.95 13.76 13.62
N THR A 250 -11.74 12.92 12.97
CA THR A 250 -11.59 12.39 11.60
C THR A 250 -12.86 12.57 10.80
N GLY A 251 -12.84 12.32 9.46
CA GLY A 251 -14.03 12.36 8.60
C GLY A 251 -13.93 13.31 7.40
N GLY A 252 -12.81 14.00 7.23
CA GLY A 252 -12.55 14.91 6.11
C GLY A 252 -11.07 15.14 5.88
N PHE A 253 -10.73 16.10 5.02
CA PHE A 253 -9.38 16.54 4.75
C PHE A 253 -9.10 17.91 5.37
N ARG A 254 -7.86 18.12 5.85
CA ARG A 254 -7.45 19.43 6.35
C ARG A 254 -7.28 20.39 5.18
N ARG A 255 -7.95 21.52 5.24
CA ARG A 255 -7.85 22.61 4.26
C ARG A 255 -6.45 23.22 4.26
N LEU A 256 -6.05 23.82 3.15
CA LEU A 256 -4.81 24.60 3.08
C LEU A 256 -4.91 25.87 3.92
N SER A 257 -6.06 26.59 3.81
CA SER A 257 -6.47 27.71 4.67
C SER A 257 -7.98 27.67 4.89
N ALA A 258 -8.53 28.64 5.61
CA ALA A 258 -9.98 28.77 5.80
C ALA A 258 -10.74 28.91 4.46
N GLU A 259 -10.14 29.59 3.50
CA GLU A 259 -10.72 29.89 2.18
C GLU A 259 -10.36 28.83 1.14
N ARG A 260 -9.17 28.19 1.27
CA ARG A 260 -8.62 27.28 0.25
C ARG A 260 -8.74 25.83 0.68
N PRO A 261 -9.57 25.00 0.01
CA PRO A 261 -9.66 23.57 0.28
C PRO A 261 -8.37 22.84 -0.17
N PHE A 262 -8.18 21.63 0.34
CA PHE A 262 -7.18 20.70 -0.19
C PHE A 262 -7.66 20.22 -1.57
N GLY A 263 -6.79 20.33 -2.58
CA GLY A 263 -7.07 19.89 -3.95
C GLY A 263 -6.66 18.45 -4.18
N ASP A 264 -7.30 17.82 -5.13
CA ASP A 264 -7.03 16.43 -5.54
C ASP A 264 -5.94 16.31 -6.62
N VAL A 265 -5.38 17.42 -7.09
CA VAL A 265 -4.24 17.45 -8.02
C VAL A 265 -3.08 18.21 -7.40
N ILE A 266 -1.93 17.55 -7.31
CA ILE A 266 -0.69 18.11 -6.75
C ILE A 266 0.42 18.02 -7.78
N GLU A 267 0.93 19.15 -8.22
CA GLU A 267 2.15 19.21 -9.03
C GLU A 267 3.36 18.78 -8.19
N SER A 268 4.18 17.90 -8.73
CA SER A 268 5.32 17.34 -8.02
C SER A 268 6.51 17.14 -8.94
N ALA A 269 7.67 17.57 -8.47
CA ALA A 269 8.93 17.23 -9.11
C ALA A 269 9.33 15.77 -8.78
N PRO A 270 10.20 15.14 -9.57
CA PRO A 270 10.88 13.92 -9.18
C PRO A 270 11.66 14.11 -7.87
N THR A 271 11.84 13.01 -7.12
CA THR A 271 12.64 13.04 -5.87
C THR A 271 14.03 13.60 -6.14
N ARG A 272 14.45 14.58 -5.35
CA ARG A 272 15.74 15.27 -5.53
C ARG A 272 16.92 14.36 -5.18
N SER A 273 18.08 14.61 -5.78
CA SER A 273 19.31 13.87 -5.48
C SER A 273 19.70 13.94 -4.00
N THR A 274 19.49 15.09 -3.36
CA THR A 274 19.71 15.28 -1.92
C THR A 274 18.84 14.37 -1.06
N GLU A 275 17.57 14.20 -1.39
CA GLU A 275 16.67 13.27 -0.68
C GLU A 275 17.10 11.82 -0.91
N ARG A 276 17.47 11.46 -2.15
CA ARG A 276 17.95 10.12 -2.49
C ARG A 276 19.26 9.76 -1.80
N ALA A 277 20.15 10.74 -1.60
CA ALA A 277 21.39 10.55 -0.87
C ALA A 277 21.16 10.25 0.63
N LEU A 278 20.11 10.86 1.22
CA LEU A 278 19.72 10.61 2.62
C LEU A 278 18.99 9.29 2.80
N ALA A 279 18.18 8.88 1.83
CA ALA A 279 17.32 7.73 1.87
C ALA A 279 17.38 6.96 0.53
N PRO A 280 18.40 6.14 0.31
CA PRO A 280 18.58 5.39 -0.93
C PRO A 280 17.55 4.26 -1.04
N HIS A 281 16.39 4.61 -1.60
CA HIS A 281 15.27 3.69 -1.84
C HIS A 281 14.73 3.91 -3.26
N PRO A 282 14.39 2.85 -4.01
CA PRO A 282 13.94 2.96 -5.40
C PRO A 282 12.64 3.75 -5.56
N SER A 283 11.72 3.62 -4.60
CA SER A 283 10.40 4.27 -4.61
C SER A 283 10.32 5.50 -3.71
N LEU A 284 11.44 6.13 -3.36
CA LEU A 284 11.45 7.29 -2.47
C LEU A 284 10.56 8.42 -3.00
N LYS A 285 9.55 8.80 -2.23
CA LYS A 285 8.65 9.92 -2.55
C LYS A 285 9.22 11.26 -2.03
N PRO A 286 9.08 12.36 -2.80
CA PRO A 286 9.61 13.66 -2.39
C PRO A 286 8.85 14.25 -1.20
N GLN A 287 9.59 14.87 -0.28
CA GLN A 287 9.03 15.49 0.93
C GLN A 287 8.05 16.62 0.62
N ALA A 288 8.29 17.39 -0.44
CA ALA A 288 7.37 18.47 -0.85
C ALA A 288 5.96 17.97 -1.19
N PHE A 289 5.84 16.76 -1.75
CA PHE A 289 4.56 16.13 -2.02
C PHE A 289 3.98 15.48 -0.76
N LEU A 290 4.76 14.63 -0.07
CA LEU A 290 4.26 13.87 1.07
C LEU A 290 3.78 14.75 2.22
N ARG A 291 4.44 15.87 2.50
CA ARG A 291 4.00 16.80 3.56
C ARG A 291 2.61 17.38 3.30
N GLN A 292 2.25 17.62 2.04
CA GLN A 292 0.90 18.08 1.67
C GLN A 292 -0.13 16.97 1.93
N VAL A 293 0.13 15.75 1.46
CA VAL A 293 -0.77 14.60 1.62
C VAL A 293 -0.94 14.23 3.08
N VAL A 294 0.16 14.11 3.82
CA VAL A 294 0.17 13.79 5.25
C VAL A 294 -0.56 14.84 6.06
N ARG A 295 -0.31 16.14 5.78
CA ARG A 295 -1.01 17.24 6.47
C ARG A 295 -2.51 17.18 6.20
N ALA A 296 -2.92 16.87 4.99
CA ALA A 296 -4.33 16.78 4.62
C ALA A 296 -5.04 15.58 5.26
N ALA A 297 -4.33 14.48 5.53
CA ALA A 297 -4.91 13.23 6.03
C ALA A 297 -5.58 13.36 7.41
N LEU A 298 -5.12 14.28 8.27
CA LEU A 298 -5.70 14.55 9.59
C LEU A 298 -6.42 15.91 9.57
N PRO A 299 -7.77 15.96 9.50
CA PRO A 299 -8.52 17.19 9.27
C PRO A 299 -8.34 18.25 10.36
N LEU A 300 -8.13 17.84 11.61
CA LEU A 300 -7.92 18.73 12.75
C LEU A 300 -6.45 18.77 13.20
N GLY A 301 -5.56 18.03 12.55
CA GLY A 301 -4.14 17.98 12.90
C GLY A 301 -3.83 17.15 14.13
N GLU A 302 -4.74 16.29 14.55
CA GLU A 302 -4.63 15.45 15.73
C GLU A 302 -4.81 13.98 15.37
N GLY A 303 -4.05 13.08 16.01
CA GLY A 303 -4.13 11.65 15.82
C GLY A 303 -2.84 11.06 15.25
N VAL A 304 -2.85 9.76 15.01
CA VAL A 304 -1.71 8.97 14.57
C VAL A 304 -1.85 8.60 13.10
N ILE A 305 -0.79 8.85 12.32
CA ILE A 305 -0.65 8.39 10.94
C ILE A 305 0.11 7.06 10.93
N LEU A 306 -0.43 6.08 10.23
CA LEU A 306 0.25 4.80 9.98
C LEU A 306 0.77 4.74 8.54
N ASP A 307 2.03 4.30 8.38
CA ASP A 307 2.59 3.80 7.13
C ASP A 307 3.04 2.35 7.33
N PRO A 308 2.21 1.37 6.92
CA PRO A 308 2.53 -0.05 7.13
C PRO A 308 3.55 -0.61 6.13
N PHE A 309 4.01 0.20 5.18
CA PHE A 309 5.05 -0.13 4.19
C PHE A 309 6.09 1.01 4.16
N ALA A 310 6.71 1.27 5.31
CA ALA A 310 7.46 2.50 5.55
C ALA A 310 8.69 2.69 4.63
N GLY A 311 9.27 1.61 4.10
CA GLY A 311 10.45 1.67 3.24
C GLY A 311 11.58 2.46 3.89
N ALA A 312 12.03 3.53 3.24
CA ALA A 312 13.05 4.42 3.80
C ALA A 312 12.48 5.53 4.72
N GLY A 313 11.21 5.45 5.16
CA GLY A 313 10.62 6.35 6.15
C GLY A 313 10.15 7.71 5.62
N SER A 314 9.86 7.83 4.33
CA SER A 314 9.46 9.11 3.72
C SER A 314 8.19 9.70 4.32
N THR A 315 7.16 8.87 4.57
CA THR A 315 5.90 9.29 5.17
C THR A 315 6.08 9.74 6.62
N LEU A 316 6.89 8.98 7.39
CA LEU A 316 7.18 9.31 8.79
C LEU A 316 7.94 10.63 8.89
N ALA A 317 8.91 10.85 7.99
CA ALA A 317 9.64 12.11 7.91
C ALA A 317 8.72 13.29 7.55
N ALA A 318 7.75 13.07 6.66
CA ALA A 318 6.75 14.08 6.32
C ALA A 318 5.82 14.37 7.51
N ALA A 319 5.40 13.35 8.26
CA ALA A 319 4.60 13.49 9.47
C ALA A 319 5.33 14.27 10.56
N GLU A 320 6.59 13.93 10.83
CA GLU A 320 7.45 14.67 11.76
C GLU A 320 7.60 16.14 11.36
N ALA A 321 7.83 16.41 10.07
CA ALA A 321 8.01 17.79 9.57
C ALA A 321 6.74 18.64 9.70
N VAL A 322 5.54 18.04 9.67
CA VAL A 322 4.26 18.76 9.85
C VAL A 322 3.75 18.70 11.30
N GLY A 323 4.51 18.06 12.20
CA GLY A 323 4.23 18.02 13.63
C GLY A 323 3.22 16.95 14.06
N TYR A 324 3.04 15.87 13.28
CA TYR A 324 2.11 14.79 13.57
C TYR A 324 2.81 13.56 14.16
N GLU A 325 2.09 12.85 15.01
CA GLU A 325 2.49 11.53 15.45
C GLU A 325 2.35 10.52 14.31
N SER A 326 3.31 9.64 14.18
CA SER A 326 3.28 8.59 13.14
C SER A 326 3.90 7.29 13.59
N VAL A 327 3.42 6.21 12.99
CA VAL A 327 3.96 4.87 13.15
C VAL A 327 4.27 4.31 11.77
N GLY A 328 5.46 3.74 11.61
CA GLY A 328 5.87 3.02 10.42
C GLY A 328 6.18 1.57 10.73
N VAL A 329 5.89 0.69 9.78
CA VAL A 329 6.28 -0.71 9.84
C VAL A 329 7.07 -1.04 8.58
N GLU A 330 8.25 -1.63 8.76
CA GLU A 330 9.13 -2.05 7.67
C GLU A 330 9.65 -3.46 7.93
N LYS A 331 9.46 -4.33 6.96
CA LYS A 331 9.85 -5.74 7.06
C LYS A 331 11.31 -5.97 6.69
N ASP A 332 11.83 -5.23 5.70
CA ASP A 332 13.21 -5.39 5.23
C ASP A 332 14.19 -4.70 6.18
N ALA A 333 15.08 -5.49 6.81
CA ALA A 333 16.07 -4.99 7.78
C ALA A 333 17.00 -3.90 7.20
N LYS A 334 17.31 -3.97 5.89
CA LYS A 334 18.13 -2.96 5.21
C LYS A 334 17.38 -1.62 5.12
N TYR A 335 16.10 -1.67 4.72
CA TYR A 335 15.28 -0.45 4.64
C TYR A 335 14.93 0.09 6.01
N PHE A 336 14.67 -0.76 7.00
CA PHE A 336 14.54 -0.35 8.39
C PHE A 336 15.80 0.40 8.87
N ALA A 337 17.00 -0.16 8.62
CA ALA A 337 18.26 0.49 8.97
C ALA A 337 18.51 1.81 8.22
N VAL A 338 18.00 1.96 6.99
CA VAL A 338 18.02 3.22 6.24
C VAL A 338 17.04 4.21 6.86
N ALA A 339 15.78 3.80 7.11
CA ALA A 339 14.70 4.66 7.59
C ALA A 339 15.03 5.33 8.92
N ARG A 340 15.55 4.57 9.92
CA ARG A 340 15.95 5.12 11.23
C ARG A 340 16.96 6.27 11.16
N LYS A 341 17.80 6.29 10.11
CA LYS A 341 18.80 7.35 9.88
C LYS A 341 18.26 8.47 9.00
N ALA A 342 17.34 8.14 8.10
CA ALA A 342 16.81 9.06 7.10
C ALA A 342 15.67 9.92 7.64
N ILE A 343 14.77 9.38 8.47
CA ILE A 343 13.60 10.08 9.00
C ILE A 343 13.95 11.46 9.58
N PRO A 344 14.87 11.62 10.56
CA PRO A 344 15.17 12.93 11.13
C PRO A 344 15.80 13.88 10.12
N LYS A 345 16.60 13.37 9.20
CA LYS A 345 17.28 14.18 8.17
C LYS A 345 16.31 14.66 7.09
N LEU A 346 15.43 13.79 6.60
CA LEU A 346 14.39 14.15 5.65
C LEU A 346 13.39 15.13 6.26
N ALA A 347 13.01 14.95 7.54
CA ALA A 347 12.12 15.86 8.26
C ALA A 347 12.71 17.27 8.38
N ALA A 348 14.00 17.38 8.59
CA ALA A 348 14.71 18.66 8.71
C ALA A 348 14.93 19.39 7.36
N LEU A 349 14.66 18.75 6.21
CA LEU A 349 14.82 19.38 4.92
C LEU A 349 13.89 20.59 4.75
N ARG A 350 14.43 21.69 4.24
CA ARG A 350 13.64 22.81 3.76
C ARG A 350 13.05 22.43 2.39
N VAL A 351 11.75 22.31 2.32
CA VAL A 351 11.01 22.09 1.07
C VAL A 351 10.14 23.32 0.80
N ALA A 352 10.04 23.72 -0.45
CA ALA A 352 9.04 24.71 -0.84
C ALA A 352 7.67 24.03 -0.63
N THR A 353 6.89 24.56 0.30
CA THR A 353 5.46 24.27 0.35
C THR A 353 4.85 25.05 -0.81
N GLY A 354 4.21 24.37 -1.75
CA GLY A 354 3.43 25.05 -2.79
C GLY A 354 2.37 25.87 -2.10
N ASP A 355 2.49 27.19 -2.21
CA ASP A 355 1.49 28.16 -1.77
C ASP A 355 0.22 28.07 -2.63
#